data_2d0b8416123a78d757cc22c4251fa58d
#
_entry.id   2d0b8416123a78d757cc22c4251fa58d
#
_cell.length_a   1.000
_cell.length_b   1.000
_cell.length_c   1.000
_cell.angle_alpha   90.00
_cell.angle_beta   90.00
_cell.angle_gamma   90.00
#
_symmetry.space_group_name_H-M   'P 1'
#
loop_
_entity.id
_entity.type
_entity.pdbx_description
1 polymer ?
#
loop_
_entity_poly.entity_id
_entity_poly.type
_entity_poly.pdbx_seq_one_letter_code
_entity_poly.pdbx_strand_id
1 'polypeptide(L)'
;TFQELAKKLNIWLIPGSFYHHQEGKMTNVAPVISNTGELITLCTKTYPFLPYEEGITGGDESCVFEVPDVGIFGLHICYDLWFPESSRALAMKGAEIILHPSLTDTCDRKEEKIMARATAVQQQCFYIDVNAGGKQGCGQSIIIGPEGEILTEAESIEETLLIEVDLDRVKRVRARGIKGLGQPLKSFRDNPNPFRENKVNKEYLDTLGKLEIPQK
;
A
#
# COMPACT_ATOMS: atom_id res chain seq x y z
N THR A 1 17.72 17.19 6.76
CA THR A 1 16.38 16.81 6.24
C THR A 1 16.43 15.41 5.59
N PHE A 2 15.29 14.80 5.33
CA PHE A 2 15.21 13.53 4.59
C PHE A 2 15.71 13.69 3.15
N GLN A 3 15.52 14.85 2.54
CA GLN A 3 16.04 15.17 1.20
C GLN A 3 17.58 15.18 1.17
N GLU A 4 18.22 15.80 2.16
CA GLU A 4 19.68 15.78 2.29
C GLU A 4 20.20 14.36 2.55
N LEU A 5 19.47 13.57 3.34
CA LEU A 5 19.83 12.17 3.62
C LEU A 5 19.74 11.32 2.35
N ALA A 6 18.64 11.40 1.60
CA ALA A 6 18.45 10.70 0.34
C ALA A 6 19.56 11.02 -0.65
N LYS A 7 19.88 12.31 -0.82
CA LYS A 7 20.98 12.78 -1.68
C LYS A 7 22.34 12.28 -1.20
N LYS A 8 22.62 12.41 0.11
CA LYS A 8 23.90 11.98 0.70
C LYS A 8 24.15 10.48 0.52
N LEU A 9 23.10 9.67 0.66
CA LEU A 9 23.20 8.21 0.54
C LEU A 9 22.94 7.71 -0.88
N ASN A 10 22.59 8.59 -1.82
CA ASN A 10 22.22 8.26 -3.20
C ASN A 10 21.12 7.18 -3.29
N ILE A 11 20.05 7.33 -2.48
CA ILE A 11 18.91 6.41 -2.41
C ILE A 11 17.58 7.11 -2.68
N TRP A 12 16.63 6.38 -3.22
CA TRP A 12 15.22 6.74 -3.13
C TRP A 12 14.72 6.47 -1.71
N LEU A 13 13.97 7.39 -1.14
CA LEU A 13 13.60 7.35 0.27
C LEU A 13 12.10 7.63 0.45
N ILE A 14 11.43 6.71 1.13
CA ILE A 14 10.07 6.89 1.64
C ILE A 14 10.16 6.73 3.17
N PRO A 15 10.23 7.83 3.94
CA PRO A 15 10.52 7.77 5.39
C PRO A 15 9.31 7.38 6.26
N GLY A 16 8.19 7.01 5.65
CA GLY A 16 6.91 6.81 6.31
C GLY A 16 5.93 7.94 6.03
N SER A 17 4.87 8.05 6.83
CA SER A 17 3.84 9.08 6.64
C SER A 17 3.72 10.01 7.85
N PHE A 18 3.13 11.20 7.63
CA PHE A 18 2.88 12.20 8.66
C PHE A 18 1.66 13.05 8.32
N TYR A 19 1.10 13.69 9.34
CA TYR A 19 0.01 14.63 9.14
C TYR A 19 0.52 15.93 8.53
N HIS A 20 -0.14 16.36 7.46
CA HIS A 20 0.20 17.55 6.69
C HIS A 20 -1.01 18.46 6.55
N HIS A 21 -0.83 19.72 6.93
CA HIS A 21 -1.89 20.73 6.81
C HIS A 21 -1.68 21.55 5.54
N GLN A 22 -2.63 21.48 4.61
CA GLN A 22 -2.61 22.25 3.38
C GLN A 22 -4.02 22.71 3.03
N GLU A 23 -4.16 23.97 2.65
CA GLU A 23 -5.43 24.59 2.18
C GLU A 23 -6.61 24.37 3.14
N GLY A 24 -6.35 24.46 4.45
CA GLY A 24 -7.36 24.28 5.48
C GLY A 24 -7.78 22.84 5.75
N LYS A 25 -7.14 21.84 5.12
CA LYS A 25 -7.37 20.42 5.33
C LYS A 25 -6.15 19.78 6.01
N MET A 26 -6.42 18.84 6.89
CA MET A 26 -5.40 17.96 7.45
C MET A 26 -5.45 16.62 6.71
N THR A 27 -4.32 16.19 6.16
CA THR A 27 -4.17 14.93 5.42
C THR A 27 -3.05 14.11 6.03
N ASN A 28 -3.05 12.80 5.81
CA ASN A 28 -1.91 11.93 6.12
C ASN A 28 -1.16 11.66 4.81
N VAL A 29 0.13 12.06 4.74
CA VAL A 29 0.92 12.00 3.50
C VAL A 29 2.24 11.28 3.70
N ALA A 30 2.69 10.56 2.69
CA ALA A 30 4.02 9.95 2.61
C ALA A 30 4.82 10.61 1.48
N PRO A 31 5.98 11.22 1.75
CA PRO A 31 6.82 11.80 0.74
C PRO A 31 7.60 10.72 -0.01
N VAL A 32 7.74 10.90 -1.30
CA VAL A 32 8.66 10.15 -2.16
C VAL A 32 9.81 11.07 -2.53
N ILE A 33 11.01 10.72 -2.12
CA ILE A 33 12.22 11.52 -2.32
C ILE A 33 13.20 10.74 -3.19
N SER A 34 13.66 11.37 -4.28
CA SER A 34 14.62 10.77 -5.19
C SER A 34 16.03 10.68 -4.59
N ASN A 35 16.89 9.92 -5.24
CA ASN A 35 18.32 9.81 -4.90
C ASN A 35 19.11 11.13 -5.08
N THR A 36 18.55 12.12 -5.78
CA THR A 36 19.11 13.47 -5.87
C THR A 36 18.62 14.40 -4.75
N GLY A 37 17.70 13.92 -3.90
CA GLY A 37 17.10 14.69 -2.82
C GLY A 37 15.90 15.54 -3.25
N GLU A 38 15.35 15.32 -4.44
CA GLU A 38 14.16 15.99 -4.93
C GLU A 38 12.90 15.35 -4.34
N LEU A 39 11.93 16.16 -3.90
CA LEU A 39 10.60 15.69 -3.54
C LEU A 39 9.81 15.43 -4.83
N ILE A 40 9.64 14.15 -5.16
CA ILE A 40 8.93 13.74 -6.38
C ILE A 40 7.42 13.91 -6.22
N THR A 41 6.86 13.47 -5.09
CA THR A 41 5.44 13.60 -4.80
C THR A 41 5.15 13.43 -3.30
N LEU A 42 3.97 13.89 -2.88
CA LEU A 42 3.36 13.57 -1.59
C LEU A 42 2.16 12.66 -1.84
N CYS A 43 2.29 11.40 -1.45
CA CYS A 43 1.20 10.43 -1.56
C CYS A 43 0.24 10.61 -0.40
N THR A 44 -1.03 10.89 -0.68
CA THR A 44 -2.05 11.09 0.36
C THR A 44 -2.75 9.76 0.67
N LYS A 45 -2.90 9.45 1.95
CA LYS A 45 -3.72 8.34 2.44
C LYS A 45 -5.16 8.49 1.94
N THR A 46 -5.66 7.48 1.26
CA THR A 46 -7.02 7.52 0.67
C THR A 46 -8.09 7.30 1.72
N TYR A 47 -7.88 6.34 2.62
CA TYR A 47 -8.84 5.94 3.65
C TYR A 47 -8.29 6.26 5.05
N PRO A 48 -8.64 7.41 5.66
CA PRO A 48 -8.36 7.66 7.07
C PRO A 48 -8.93 6.57 7.95
N PHE A 49 -8.21 6.19 9.00
CA PHE A 49 -8.65 5.16 9.96
C PHE A 49 -9.68 5.75 10.93
N LEU A 50 -10.89 5.97 10.44
CA LEU A 50 -11.97 6.52 11.25
C LEU A 50 -12.54 5.45 12.21
N PRO A 51 -12.97 5.85 13.43
CA PRO A 51 -12.99 7.23 13.95
C PRO A 51 -11.67 7.68 14.62
N TYR A 52 -10.61 6.89 14.57
CA TYR A 52 -9.33 7.18 15.25
C TYR A 52 -8.57 8.35 14.63
N GLU A 53 -8.70 8.56 13.33
CA GLU A 53 -8.14 9.70 12.59
C GLU A 53 -9.24 10.76 12.29
N GLU A 54 -10.03 11.12 13.29
CA GLU A 54 -11.06 12.16 13.14
C GLU A 54 -10.42 13.50 12.72
N GLY A 55 -11.05 14.19 11.75
CA GLY A 55 -10.55 15.44 11.18
C GLY A 55 -9.51 15.27 10.07
N ILE A 56 -9.09 14.05 9.76
CA ILE A 56 -8.20 13.78 8.62
C ILE A 56 -9.02 13.61 7.35
N THR A 57 -8.65 14.36 6.31
CA THR A 57 -9.26 14.26 4.98
C THR A 57 -8.54 13.19 4.16
N GLY A 58 -9.29 12.25 3.58
CA GLY A 58 -8.77 11.25 2.65
C GLY A 58 -8.39 11.85 1.29
N GLY A 59 -7.41 11.25 0.64
CA GLY A 59 -7.06 11.56 -0.76
C GLY A 59 -8.05 10.91 -1.74
N ASP A 60 -8.09 11.44 -2.93
CA ASP A 60 -8.95 11.01 -4.04
C ASP A 60 -8.16 10.41 -5.22
N GLU A 61 -6.83 10.39 -5.12
CA GLU A 61 -5.95 9.87 -6.15
C GLU A 61 -5.05 8.74 -5.63
N SER A 62 -4.93 7.69 -6.44
CA SER A 62 -3.95 6.63 -6.19
C SER A 62 -2.54 7.10 -6.58
N CYS A 63 -1.59 6.94 -5.67
CA CYS A 63 -0.23 7.41 -5.82
C CYS A 63 0.67 6.36 -6.48
N VAL A 64 1.12 6.65 -7.69
CA VAL A 64 2.19 5.91 -8.36
C VAL A 64 3.32 6.85 -8.77
N PHE A 65 4.55 6.33 -8.78
CA PHE A 65 5.72 7.05 -9.25
C PHE A 65 6.68 6.10 -9.96
N GLU A 66 7.47 6.64 -10.87
CA GLU A 66 8.48 5.89 -11.61
C GLU A 66 9.86 6.12 -10.99
N VAL A 67 10.59 5.04 -10.80
CA VAL A 67 12.04 5.08 -10.54
C VAL A 67 12.71 4.78 -11.88
N PRO A 68 13.43 5.76 -12.50
CA PRO A 68 14.03 5.60 -13.80
C PRO A 68 14.93 4.36 -13.90
N ASP A 69 14.82 3.64 -15.00
CA ASP A 69 15.56 2.40 -15.29
C ASP A 69 15.26 1.23 -14.32
N VAL A 70 14.30 1.40 -13.41
CA VAL A 70 13.88 0.37 -12.43
C VAL A 70 12.44 -0.07 -12.70
N GLY A 71 11.45 0.81 -12.50
CA GLY A 71 10.07 0.44 -12.69
C GLY A 71 9.07 1.38 -12.01
N ILE A 72 7.79 0.98 -11.99
CA ILE A 72 6.69 1.76 -11.43
C ILE A 72 6.34 1.24 -10.04
N PHE A 73 6.30 2.16 -9.08
CA PHE A 73 5.96 1.92 -7.69
C PHE A 73 4.60 2.53 -7.36
N GLY A 74 3.81 1.81 -6.57
CA GLY A 74 2.62 2.34 -5.93
C GLY A 74 2.86 2.52 -4.43
N LEU A 75 2.10 3.41 -3.81
CA LEU A 75 2.19 3.63 -2.37
C LEU A 75 0.81 3.60 -1.72
N HIS A 76 0.68 2.79 -0.69
CA HIS A 76 -0.42 2.76 0.28
C HIS A 76 0.04 3.35 1.61
N ILE A 77 -0.91 3.79 2.46
CA ILE A 77 -0.61 4.20 3.83
C ILE A 77 -1.56 3.47 4.78
N CYS A 78 -1.03 2.54 5.56
CA CYS A 78 -1.70 1.90 6.69
C CYS A 78 -3.09 1.34 6.29
N TYR A 79 -4.19 1.96 6.75
CA TYR A 79 -5.56 1.50 6.55
C TYR A 79 -5.99 1.36 5.08
N ASP A 80 -5.26 1.95 4.12
CA ASP A 80 -5.53 1.79 2.68
C ASP A 80 -5.49 0.32 2.23
N LEU A 81 -4.73 -0.54 2.92
CA LEU A 81 -4.65 -1.97 2.62
C LEU A 81 -6.00 -2.69 2.76
N TRP A 82 -6.88 -2.20 3.65
CA TRP A 82 -8.18 -2.83 3.92
C TRP A 82 -9.18 -2.68 2.77
N PHE A 83 -8.84 -1.84 1.78
CA PHE A 83 -9.68 -1.51 0.63
C PHE A 83 -9.05 -2.07 -0.66
N PRO A 84 -9.55 -3.19 -1.20
CA PRO A 84 -8.98 -3.80 -2.40
C PRO A 84 -9.04 -2.89 -3.63
N GLU A 85 -9.95 -1.91 -3.63
CA GLU A 85 -10.08 -0.90 -4.66
C GLU A 85 -8.82 -0.04 -4.79
N SER A 86 -8.21 0.34 -3.65
CA SER A 86 -7.00 1.16 -3.63
C SER A 86 -5.82 0.41 -4.23
N SER A 87 -5.62 -0.86 -3.87
CA SER A 87 -4.59 -1.71 -4.45
C SER A 87 -4.80 -1.94 -5.94
N ARG A 88 -6.06 -2.14 -6.34
CA ARG A 88 -6.42 -2.31 -7.76
C ARG A 88 -6.09 -1.06 -8.55
N ALA A 89 -6.39 0.12 -8.02
CA ALA A 89 -6.09 1.39 -8.68
C ALA A 89 -4.59 1.58 -8.93
N LEU A 90 -3.73 1.21 -7.97
CA LEU A 90 -2.27 1.24 -8.15
C LEU A 90 -1.81 0.28 -9.25
N ALA A 91 -2.30 -0.97 -9.22
CA ALA A 91 -1.93 -1.98 -10.21
C ALA A 91 -2.40 -1.60 -11.64
N MET A 92 -3.59 -0.99 -11.75
CA MET A 92 -4.12 -0.49 -13.03
C MET A 92 -3.32 0.68 -13.60
N LYS A 93 -2.63 1.44 -12.76
CA LYS A 93 -1.65 2.47 -13.16
C LYS A 93 -0.24 1.88 -13.43
N GLY A 94 -0.10 0.57 -13.37
CA GLY A 94 1.13 -0.14 -13.74
C GLY A 94 2.05 -0.48 -12.58
N ALA A 95 1.73 -0.17 -11.33
CA ALA A 95 2.61 -0.45 -10.19
C ALA A 95 3.08 -1.92 -10.17
N GLU A 96 4.40 -2.11 -10.18
CA GLU A 96 5.07 -3.41 -10.13
C GLU A 96 5.45 -3.78 -8.69
N ILE A 97 5.64 -2.76 -7.85
CA ILE A 97 5.85 -2.86 -6.41
C ILE A 97 4.85 -1.94 -5.72
N ILE A 98 4.18 -2.43 -4.68
CA ILE A 98 3.40 -1.59 -3.77
C ILE A 98 4.17 -1.49 -2.45
N LEU A 99 4.48 -0.26 -2.04
CA LEU A 99 5.08 0.07 -0.76
C LEU A 99 3.98 0.44 0.22
N HIS A 100 4.04 -0.11 1.44
CA HIS A 100 2.98 0.06 2.43
C HIS A 100 3.57 0.38 3.81
N PRO A 101 3.89 1.65 4.10
CA PRO A 101 4.22 2.07 5.46
C PRO A 101 2.99 2.02 6.37
N SER A 102 3.13 1.41 7.54
CA SER A 102 2.07 1.22 8.53
C SER A 102 2.57 1.46 9.96
N LEU A 103 1.64 1.77 10.85
CA LEU A 103 1.85 1.83 12.29
C LEU A 103 0.71 1.05 12.97
N THR A 104 0.89 -0.25 13.09
CA THR A 104 -0.08 -1.16 13.71
C THR A 104 0.55 -1.84 14.91
N ASP A 105 -0.08 -1.70 16.09
CA ASP A 105 0.29 -2.34 17.35
C ASP A 105 -0.81 -3.23 17.91
N THR A 106 -1.85 -3.48 17.12
CA THR A 106 -3.10 -4.11 17.50
C THR A 106 -3.21 -5.57 17.03
N CYS A 107 -4.25 -6.27 17.50
CA CYS A 107 -4.45 -7.70 17.25
C CYS A 107 -4.72 -8.04 15.78
N ASP A 108 -5.13 -7.07 14.99
CA ASP A 108 -5.46 -7.19 13.55
C ASP A 108 -4.22 -7.20 12.61
N ARG A 109 -3.01 -7.13 13.19
CA ARG A 109 -1.77 -7.30 12.39
C ARG A 109 -1.73 -8.62 11.60
N LYS A 110 -2.34 -9.67 12.13
CA LYS A 110 -2.43 -10.98 11.45
C LYS A 110 -3.28 -10.90 10.20
N GLU A 111 -4.41 -10.21 10.28
CA GLU A 111 -5.33 -9.96 9.16
C GLU A 111 -4.69 -9.09 8.10
N GLU A 112 -3.93 -8.06 8.51
CA GLU A 112 -3.17 -7.21 7.57
C GLU A 112 -2.17 -8.03 6.75
N LYS A 113 -1.41 -8.94 7.37
CA LYS A 113 -0.48 -9.81 6.64
C LYS A 113 -1.20 -10.74 5.64
N ILE A 114 -2.39 -11.22 5.98
CA ILE A 114 -3.22 -12.00 5.06
C ILE A 114 -3.66 -11.14 3.87
N MET A 115 -4.13 -9.93 4.13
CA MET A 115 -4.55 -8.99 3.08
C MET A 115 -3.38 -8.54 2.20
N ALA A 116 -2.22 -8.28 2.77
CA ALA A 116 -1.01 -7.94 2.04
C ALA A 116 -0.63 -9.07 1.06
N ARG A 117 -0.71 -10.33 1.53
CA ARG A 117 -0.45 -11.51 0.70
C ARG A 117 -1.49 -11.69 -0.40
N ALA A 118 -2.77 -11.51 -0.07
CA ALA A 118 -3.86 -11.55 -1.06
C ALA A 118 -3.68 -10.45 -2.12
N THR A 119 -3.30 -9.25 -1.69
CA THR A 119 -3.02 -8.12 -2.58
C THR A 119 -1.91 -8.43 -3.56
N ALA A 120 -0.77 -8.96 -3.11
CA ALA A 120 0.33 -9.35 -4.00
C ALA A 120 -0.13 -10.30 -5.11
N VAL A 121 -0.93 -11.32 -4.76
CA VAL A 121 -1.51 -12.29 -5.71
C VAL A 121 -2.50 -11.63 -6.68
N GLN A 122 -3.46 -10.86 -6.15
CA GLN A 122 -4.53 -10.26 -6.93
C GLN A 122 -4.04 -9.17 -7.89
N GLN A 123 -2.99 -8.43 -7.48
CA GLN A 123 -2.40 -7.35 -8.27
C GLN A 123 -1.17 -7.81 -9.06
N GLN A 124 -0.73 -9.07 -8.87
CA GLN A 124 0.43 -9.64 -9.54
C GLN A 124 1.65 -8.71 -9.44
N CYS A 125 2.00 -8.29 -8.23
CA CYS A 125 3.07 -7.35 -7.92
C CYS A 125 3.81 -7.75 -6.64
N PHE A 126 5.00 -7.21 -6.44
CA PHE A 126 5.61 -7.26 -5.11
C PHE A 126 4.81 -6.38 -4.14
N TYR A 127 4.70 -6.84 -2.91
CA TYR A 127 4.09 -6.05 -1.84
C TYR A 127 5.05 -5.96 -0.67
N ILE A 128 5.47 -4.74 -0.33
CA ILE A 128 6.43 -4.46 0.72
C ILE A 128 5.70 -3.71 1.83
N ASP A 129 5.33 -4.46 2.86
CA ASP A 129 4.63 -3.96 4.02
C ASP A 129 5.64 -3.70 5.15
N VAL A 130 5.80 -2.43 5.49
CA VAL A 130 6.75 -1.97 6.51
C VAL A 130 5.97 -1.41 7.69
N ASN A 131 5.83 -2.23 8.73
CA ASN A 131 5.18 -1.83 9.97
C ASN A 131 6.19 -1.33 10.99
N ALA A 132 5.81 -0.30 11.73
CA ALA A 132 6.64 0.21 12.81
C ALA A 132 6.91 -0.87 13.86
N GLY A 133 8.16 -0.96 14.29
CA GLY A 133 8.61 -1.82 15.38
C GLY A 133 8.83 -1.05 16.68
N GLY A 134 9.31 -1.77 17.69
CA GLY A 134 9.68 -1.19 18.98
C GLY A 134 8.49 -0.83 19.88
N LYS A 135 8.48 0.39 20.43
CA LYS A 135 7.47 0.80 21.43
C LYS A 135 6.13 1.25 20.84
N GLN A 136 6.08 1.56 19.55
CA GLN A 136 4.92 2.19 18.90
C GLN A 136 4.21 1.27 17.91
N GLY A 137 4.81 0.14 17.59
CA GLY A 137 4.23 -0.83 16.68
C GLY A 137 4.66 -2.24 17.03
N CYS A 138 3.97 -3.23 16.51
CA CYS A 138 4.27 -4.64 16.78
C CYS A 138 5.29 -5.25 15.80
N GLY A 139 5.89 -4.45 14.90
CA GLY A 139 6.81 -4.96 13.88
C GLY A 139 6.15 -5.90 12.90
N GLN A 140 6.77 -7.05 12.66
CA GLN A 140 6.26 -8.09 11.75
C GLN A 140 6.08 -7.58 10.31
N SER A 141 6.98 -6.70 9.85
CA SER A 141 7.04 -6.28 8.45
C SER A 141 7.20 -7.49 7.54
N ILE A 142 6.57 -7.45 6.35
CA ILE A 142 6.57 -8.60 5.46
C ILE A 142 6.79 -8.17 4.01
N ILE A 143 7.61 -8.92 3.29
CA ILE A 143 7.86 -8.72 1.87
C ILE A 143 7.35 -9.94 1.11
N ILE A 144 6.50 -9.68 0.12
CA ILE A 144 5.74 -10.70 -0.59
C ILE A 144 6.00 -10.57 -2.08
N GLY A 145 6.26 -11.70 -2.71
CA GLY A 145 6.43 -11.78 -4.16
C GLY A 145 5.11 -11.84 -4.93
N PRO A 146 5.16 -11.65 -6.27
CA PRO A 146 3.97 -11.50 -7.11
C PRO A 146 3.10 -12.77 -7.25
N GLU A 147 3.54 -13.89 -6.74
CA GLU A 147 2.77 -15.15 -6.68
C GLU A 147 2.28 -15.46 -5.26
N GLY A 148 2.44 -14.52 -4.31
CA GLY A 148 1.97 -14.62 -2.94
C GLY A 148 2.91 -15.37 -1.98
N GLU A 149 4.13 -15.67 -2.42
CA GLU A 149 5.17 -16.22 -1.56
C GLU A 149 5.74 -15.17 -0.61
N ILE A 150 5.95 -15.53 0.62
CA ILE A 150 6.63 -14.70 1.61
C ILE A 150 8.14 -14.80 1.32
N LEU A 151 8.76 -13.67 0.97
CA LEU A 151 10.19 -13.59 0.69
C LEU A 151 10.99 -13.39 1.95
N THR A 152 10.50 -12.53 2.83
CA THR A 152 11.04 -12.31 4.17
C THR A 152 9.98 -11.73 5.09
N GLU A 153 10.14 -11.95 6.38
CA GLU A 153 9.27 -11.43 7.43
C GLU A 153 10.14 -11.03 8.63
N ALA A 154 9.91 -9.83 9.16
CA ALA A 154 10.56 -9.34 10.35
C ALA A 154 9.89 -9.88 11.62
N GLU A 155 10.64 -9.95 12.70
CA GLU A 155 10.10 -10.22 14.03
C GLU A 155 9.43 -8.97 14.64
N SER A 156 9.01 -9.03 15.88
CA SER A 156 8.37 -7.91 16.60
C SER A 156 9.36 -6.90 17.19
N ILE A 157 10.56 -6.86 16.68
CA ILE A 157 11.65 -5.95 17.10
C ILE A 157 11.99 -4.98 15.95
N GLU A 158 12.76 -3.94 16.26
CA GLU A 158 13.35 -3.08 15.23
C GLU A 158 14.36 -3.89 14.40
N GLU A 159 14.12 -3.96 13.10
CA GLU A 159 14.91 -4.77 12.18
C GLU A 159 15.06 -4.08 10.84
N THR A 160 16.20 -4.27 10.18
CA THR A 160 16.43 -3.84 8.80
C THR A 160 16.33 -5.04 7.88
N LEU A 161 15.32 -5.06 7.02
CA LEU A 161 15.20 -6.06 5.97
C LEU A 161 15.89 -5.57 4.70
N LEU A 162 16.77 -6.40 4.16
CA LEU A 162 17.42 -6.18 2.87
C LEU A 162 16.94 -7.24 1.89
N ILE A 163 16.44 -6.81 0.72
CA ILE A 163 15.98 -7.71 -0.31
C ILE A 163 16.35 -7.20 -1.70
N GLU A 164 16.70 -8.13 -2.57
CA GLU A 164 16.81 -7.89 -4.00
C GLU A 164 15.55 -8.41 -4.71
N VAL A 165 14.94 -7.58 -5.55
CA VAL A 165 13.73 -7.92 -6.29
C VAL A 165 13.99 -7.91 -7.80
N ASP A 166 13.55 -8.97 -8.49
CA ASP A 166 13.57 -9.09 -9.94
C ASP A 166 12.20 -8.68 -10.51
N LEU A 167 12.08 -7.47 -11.05
CA LEU A 167 10.84 -6.97 -11.63
C LEU A 167 10.41 -7.73 -12.89
N ASP A 168 11.31 -8.44 -13.56
CA ASP A 168 10.91 -9.32 -14.67
C ASP A 168 10.01 -10.47 -14.18
N ARG A 169 10.02 -10.82 -12.89
CA ARG A 169 9.03 -11.74 -12.32
C ARG A 169 7.61 -11.17 -12.43
N VAL A 170 7.41 -9.89 -12.16
CA VAL A 170 6.10 -9.23 -12.31
C VAL A 170 5.64 -9.33 -13.75
N LYS A 171 6.52 -9.01 -14.71
CA LYS A 171 6.22 -9.10 -16.15
C LYS A 171 5.87 -10.55 -16.54
N ARG A 172 6.63 -11.54 -16.06
CA ARG A 172 6.36 -12.97 -16.32
C ARG A 172 5.02 -13.41 -15.75
N VAL A 173 4.73 -13.04 -14.50
CA VAL A 173 3.47 -13.43 -13.82
C VAL A 173 2.28 -12.75 -14.47
N ARG A 174 2.38 -11.48 -14.86
CA ARG A 174 1.33 -10.76 -15.60
C ARG A 174 1.14 -11.33 -17.01
N ALA A 175 2.20 -11.77 -17.67
CA ALA A 175 2.11 -12.36 -19.00
C ALA A 175 1.54 -13.79 -19.01
N ARG A 176 1.96 -14.63 -18.07
CA ARG A 176 1.66 -16.08 -18.05
C ARG A 176 0.62 -16.49 -17.02
N GLY A 177 0.30 -15.61 -16.07
CA GLY A 177 -0.56 -15.92 -14.93
C GLY A 177 0.23 -16.50 -13.74
N ILE A 178 -0.42 -16.47 -12.58
CA ILE A 178 0.10 -17.05 -11.35
C ILE A 178 0.24 -18.56 -11.54
N LYS A 179 1.47 -19.05 -11.42
CA LYS A 179 1.82 -20.48 -11.68
C LYS A 179 1.31 -20.97 -13.05
N GLY A 180 1.26 -20.07 -14.03
CA GLY A 180 0.77 -20.39 -15.38
C GLY A 180 -0.77 -20.51 -15.52
N LEU A 181 -1.54 -20.06 -14.53
CA LEU A 181 -2.99 -20.21 -14.50
C LEU A 181 -3.71 -18.87 -14.33
N GLY A 182 -3.82 -18.36 -13.11
CA GLY A 182 -4.62 -17.18 -12.79
C GLY A 182 -4.08 -15.89 -13.42
N GLN A 183 -4.91 -15.18 -14.17
CA GLN A 183 -4.55 -13.92 -14.86
C GLN A 183 -5.50 -12.77 -14.45
N PRO A 184 -5.58 -12.41 -13.16
CA PRO A 184 -6.61 -11.50 -12.65
C PRO A 184 -6.60 -10.13 -13.29
N LEU A 185 -5.43 -9.54 -13.59
CA LEU A 185 -5.36 -8.22 -14.22
C LEU A 185 -5.85 -8.23 -15.67
N LYS A 186 -5.54 -9.27 -16.44
CA LYS A 186 -6.06 -9.39 -17.81
C LYS A 186 -7.57 -9.65 -17.81
N SER A 187 -8.04 -10.53 -16.94
CA SER A 187 -9.46 -10.81 -16.79
C SER A 187 -10.24 -9.56 -16.38
N PHE A 188 -9.68 -8.74 -15.48
CA PHE A 188 -10.27 -7.47 -15.09
C PHE A 188 -10.26 -6.45 -16.24
N ARG A 189 -9.18 -6.36 -17.02
CA ARG A 189 -9.10 -5.50 -18.21
C ARG A 189 -10.21 -5.83 -19.21
N ASP A 190 -10.42 -7.11 -19.48
CA ASP A 190 -11.34 -7.58 -20.50
C ASP A 190 -12.81 -7.56 -20.01
N ASN A 191 -13.02 -7.58 -18.70
CA ASN A 191 -14.35 -7.48 -18.08
C ASN A 191 -14.31 -6.62 -16.79
N PRO A 192 -14.08 -5.29 -16.90
CA PRO A 192 -13.87 -4.42 -15.74
C PRO A 192 -15.13 -4.19 -14.91
N ASN A 193 -16.32 -4.40 -15.48
CA ASN A 193 -17.61 -4.20 -14.83
C ASN A 193 -18.50 -5.45 -14.97
N PRO A 194 -18.15 -6.57 -14.32
CA PRO A 194 -18.92 -7.81 -14.43
C PRO A 194 -20.32 -7.69 -13.80
N PHE A 195 -20.50 -6.74 -12.88
CA PHE A 195 -21.78 -6.48 -12.21
C PHE A 195 -22.43 -5.22 -12.80
N ARG A 196 -23.56 -5.38 -13.49
CA ARG A 196 -24.33 -4.25 -14.07
C ARG A 196 -24.93 -3.33 -12.99
N GLU A 197 -25.05 -3.81 -11.77
CA GLU A 197 -25.61 -3.11 -10.63
C GLU A 197 -24.50 -2.66 -9.67
N ASN A 198 -23.60 -1.79 -10.13
CA ASN A 198 -22.63 -1.12 -9.25
C ASN A 198 -23.29 -0.02 -8.39
N LYS A 199 -24.55 -0.21 -8.01
CA LYS A 199 -25.19 0.68 -7.04
C LYS A 199 -24.89 0.15 -5.66
N VAL A 200 -24.12 0.94 -4.91
CA VAL A 200 -23.97 0.76 -3.48
C VAL A 200 -25.39 0.69 -2.88
N ASN A 201 -25.74 -0.43 -2.25
CA ASN A 201 -26.98 -0.52 -1.50
C ASN A 201 -26.85 0.29 -0.21
N LYS A 202 -27.12 1.60 -0.33
CA LYS A 202 -26.97 2.55 0.76
C LYS A 202 -27.92 2.21 1.90
N GLU A 203 -29.15 1.77 1.60
CA GLU A 203 -30.12 1.38 2.63
C GLU A 203 -29.58 0.23 3.48
N TYR A 204 -28.98 -0.78 2.86
CA TYR A 204 -28.31 -1.85 3.61
C TYR A 204 -27.14 -1.34 4.43
N LEU A 205 -26.25 -0.52 3.84
CA LEU A 205 -25.09 0.00 4.56
C LEU A 205 -25.48 0.90 5.73
N ASP A 206 -26.56 1.65 5.61
CA ASP A 206 -27.09 2.49 6.70
C ASP A 206 -27.56 1.62 7.90
N THR A 207 -27.94 0.35 7.67
CA THR A 207 -28.29 -0.59 8.75
C THR A 207 -27.10 -1.02 9.61
N LEU A 208 -25.88 -0.84 9.13
CA LEU A 208 -24.65 -1.17 9.87
C LEU A 208 -24.38 -0.22 11.04
N GLY A 209 -25.16 0.88 11.12
CA GLY A 209 -25.03 1.86 12.18
C GLY A 209 -23.91 2.86 11.94
N LYS A 210 -23.59 3.62 12.98
CA LYS A 210 -22.53 4.63 12.92
C LYS A 210 -21.15 3.99 13.02
N LEU A 211 -20.17 4.62 12.36
CA LEU A 211 -18.78 4.29 12.53
C LEU A 211 -18.27 4.82 13.88
N GLU A 212 -18.19 3.94 14.86
CA GLU A 212 -17.82 4.26 16.25
C GLU A 212 -16.70 3.31 16.72
N ILE A 213 -15.97 3.71 17.75
CA ILE A 213 -15.02 2.82 18.42
C ILE A 213 -15.80 1.65 19.02
N PRO A 214 -15.52 0.39 18.63
CA PRO A 214 -16.24 -0.75 19.14
C PRO A 214 -16.12 -0.85 20.67
N GLN A 215 -17.25 -0.98 21.36
CA GLN A 215 -17.24 -1.31 22.78
C GLN A 215 -16.86 -2.78 22.95
N LYS A 216 -15.95 -3.04 23.88
CA LYS A 216 -15.52 -4.40 24.24
C LYS A 216 -16.59 -5.12 25.05
#